data_752d37e38702aac2624c5cd10172dfbe
#
_entry.id   752d37e38702aac2624c5cd10172dfbe
#
_cell.length_a   1.000
_cell.length_b   1.000
_cell.length_c   1.000
_cell.angle_alpha   90.00
_cell.angle_beta   90.00
_cell.angle_gamma   90.00
#
_symmetry.space_group_name_H-M   'P 1'
#
loop_
_entity.id
_entity.type
_entity.pdbx_description
1 polymer ?
#
loop_
_entity_poly.entity_id
_entity_poly.type
_entity_poly.pdbx_seq_one_letter_code
_entity_poly.pdbx_strand_id
1 'polypeptide(L)'
;MKIYNHVRSGNWIATKDFLARHPEVISSNITDVGKTLLHMAVFLGHRHIVKELVDQMSVEQLKITDRLGYTALAETTLIGNKQMAECMLGKHMDLISITTKWGLLPVVLAVFHRKIEFARYLYQHTPLPSLQEKDGYNGGILIIISQYPFAVIIPNLRRIYFLIV
;
A
#
# COMPACT_ATOMS: atom_id res chain seq x y z
N MET A 1 -24.10 5.07 0.85
CA MET A 1 -23.53 6.38 1.24
C MET A 1 -23.18 7.16 -0.04
N LYS A 2 -23.58 8.43 -0.15
CA LYS A 2 -23.38 9.24 -1.39
C LYS A 2 -21.93 9.37 -1.82
N ILE A 3 -21.00 9.58 -0.88
CA ILE A 3 -19.57 9.74 -1.16
C ILE A 3 -18.95 8.50 -1.83
N TYR A 4 -19.36 7.31 -1.42
CA TYR A 4 -18.90 6.06 -2.04
C TYR A 4 -19.20 6.04 -3.55
N ASN A 5 -20.41 6.49 -3.96
CA ASN A 5 -20.78 6.55 -5.38
C ASN A 5 -19.98 7.59 -6.16
N HIS A 6 -19.61 8.72 -5.54
CA HIS A 6 -18.76 9.74 -6.17
C HIS A 6 -17.36 9.19 -6.46
N VAL A 7 -16.74 8.54 -5.47
CA VAL A 7 -15.43 7.91 -5.66
C VAL A 7 -15.51 6.76 -6.65
N ARG A 8 -16.55 5.91 -6.56
CA ARG A 8 -16.73 4.79 -7.47
C ARG A 8 -16.83 5.22 -8.93
N SER A 9 -17.51 6.32 -9.19
CA SER A 9 -17.64 6.88 -10.55
C SER A 9 -16.44 7.71 -11.01
N GLY A 10 -15.40 7.88 -10.16
CA GLY A 10 -14.25 8.72 -10.46
C GLY A 10 -14.56 10.23 -10.48
N ASN A 11 -15.70 10.64 -9.92
CA ASN A 11 -16.15 12.04 -9.93
C ASN A 11 -15.47 12.82 -8.79
N TRP A 12 -14.29 13.38 -9.09
CA TRP A 12 -13.53 14.16 -8.12
C TRP A 12 -14.26 15.43 -7.70
N ILE A 13 -14.91 16.13 -8.62
CA ILE A 13 -15.62 17.39 -8.32
C ILE A 13 -16.68 17.15 -7.23
N ALA A 14 -17.53 16.15 -7.42
CA ALA A 14 -18.54 15.79 -6.44
C ALA A 14 -17.94 15.25 -5.12
N THR A 15 -16.79 14.54 -5.20
CA THR A 15 -16.06 14.06 -4.02
C THR A 15 -15.50 15.25 -3.22
N LYS A 16 -14.87 16.21 -3.88
CA LYS A 16 -14.31 17.43 -3.28
C LYS A 16 -15.40 18.28 -2.62
N ASP A 17 -16.49 18.51 -3.33
CA ASP A 17 -17.64 19.27 -2.79
C ASP A 17 -18.26 18.61 -1.57
N PHE A 18 -18.28 17.29 -1.54
CA PHE A 18 -18.75 16.54 -0.37
C PHE A 18 -17.78 16.68 0.80
N LEU A 19 -16.46 16.51 0.57
CA LEU A 19 -15.42 16.64 1.61
C LEU A 19 -15.33 18.06 2.16
N ALA A 20 -15.60 19.08 1.36
CA ALA A 20 -15.64 20.47 1.85
C ALA A 20 -16.74 20.69 2.90
N ARG A 21 -17.85 19.95 2.81
CA ARG A 21 -18.96 19.98 3.77
C ARG A 21 -18.81 18.98 4.93
N HIS A 22 -18.04 17.91 4.71
CA HIS A 22 -17.86 16.80 5.63
C HIS A 22 -16.38 16.39 5.69
N PRO A 23 -15.49 17.25 6.22
CA PRO A 23 -14.04 17.00 6.21
C PRO A 23 -13.63 15.76 7.00
N GLU A 24 -14.41 15.37 8.01
CA GLU A 24 -14.17 14.17 8.82
C GLU A 24 -14.23 12.88 8.00
N VAL A 25 -14.94 12.89 6.86
CA VAL A 25 -15.14 11.70 6.03
C VAL A 25 -13.85 11.26 5.32
N ILE A 26 -12.86 12.15 5.16
CA ILE A 26 -11.60 11.82 4.49
C ILE A 26 -10.86 10.65 5.17
N SER A 27 -11.01 10.54 6.50
CA SER A 27 -10.40 9.47 7.32
C SER A 27 -11.40 8.41 7.78
N SER A 28 -12.69 8.58 7.46
CA SER A 28 -13.73 7.67 7.91
C SER A 28 -13.76 6.37 7.10
N ASN A 29 -14.14 5.28 7.76
CA ASN A 29 -14.44 4.03 7.08
C ASN A 29 -15.74 4.15 6.29
N ILE A 30 -15.67 3.95 4.98
CA ILE A 30 -16.82 4.07 4.07
C ILE A 30 -17.35 2.73 3.57
N THR A 31 -16.72 1.64 4.00
CA THR A 31 -17.14 0.27 3.68
C THR A 31 -17.20 -0.59 4.94
N ASP A 32 -17.95 -1.70 4.86
CA ASP A 32 -18.06 -2.68 5.96
C ASP A 32 -16.74 -3.37 6.28
N VAL A 33 -15.79 -3.39 5.34
CA VAL A 33 -14.44 -3.94 5.55
C VAL A 33 -13.44 -2.92 6.06
N GLY A 34 -13.91 -1.71 6.42
CA GLY A 34 -13.07 -0.66 7.02
C GLY A 34 -12.24 0.15 6.02
N LYS A 35 -12.56 0.10 4.73
CA LYS A 35 -11.86 0.90 3.72
C LYS A 35 -12.26 2.38 3.79
N THR A 36 -11.26 3.27 3.73
CA THR A 36 -11.45 4.71 3.60
C THR A 36 -11.62 5.13 2.13
N LEU A 37 -11.89 6.42 1.89
CA LEU A 37 -11.92 6.97 0.52
C LEU A 37 -10.64 6.70 -0.25
N LEU A 38 -9.47 6.83 0.39
CA LEU A 38 -8.18 6.60 -0.25
C LEU A 38 -8.02 5.13 -0.67
N HIS A 39 -8.38 4.17 0.19
CA HIS A 39 -8.38 2.74 -0.18
C HIS A 39 -9.26 2.47 -1.39
N MET A 40 -10.45 3.06 -1.43
CA MET A 40 -11.38 2.88 -2.55
C MET A 40 -10.87 3.53 -3.84
N ALA A 41 -10.29 4.72 -3.76
CA ALA A 41 -9.70 5.39 -4.93
C ALA A 41 -8.54 4.57 -5.52
N VAL A 42 -7.71 3.97 -4.65
CA VAL A 42 -6.65 3.05 -5.06
C VAL A 42 -7.23 1.81 -5.71
N PHE A 43 -8.13 1.10 -5.03
CA PHE A 43 -8.73 -0.13 -5.53
C PHE A 43 -9.40 0.04 -6.91
N LEU A 44 -10.05 1.19 -7.14
CA LEU A 44 -10.72 1.53 -8.40
C LEU A 44 -9.76 2.09 -9.47
N GLY A 45 -8.50 2.32 -9.14
CA GLY A 45 -7.50 2.80 -10.09
C GLY A 45 -7.59 4.31 -10.40
N HIS A 46 -8.28 5.10 -9.59
CA HIS A 46 -8.50 6.53 -9.82
C HIS A 46 -7.29 7.37 -9.38
N ARG A 47 -6.20 7.37 -10.17
CA ARG A 47 -4.93 8.06 -9.85
C ARG A 47 -5.09 9.53 -9.48
N HIS A 48 -5.95 10.24 -10.21
CA HIS A 48 -6.20 11.65 -9.95
C HIS A 48 -6.79 11.85 -8.54
N ILE A 49 -7.81 11.07 -8.18
CA ILE A 49 -8.43 11.12 -6.85
C ILE A 49 -7.42 10.74 -5.76
N VAL A 50 -6.59 9.72 -6.00
CA VAL A 50 -5.53 9.32 -5.06
C VAL A 50 -4.59 10.49 -4.79
N LYS A 51 -4.10 11.17 -5.84
CA LYS A 51 -3.21 12.32 -5.68
C LYS A 51 -3.86 13.42 -4.85
N GLU A 52 -5.07 13.82 -5.21
CA GLU A 52 -5.81 14.89 -4.52
C GLU A 52 -6.11 14.56 -3.04
N LEU A 53 -6.44 13.31 -2.74
CA LEU A 53 -6.65 12.87 -1.36
C LEU A 53 -5.32 12.85 -0.58
N VAL A 54 -4.25 12.31 -1.17
CA VAL A 54 -2.93 12.28 -0.52
C VAL A 54 -2.45 13.70 -0.21
N ASP A 55 -2.64 14.66 -1.11
CA ASP A 55 -2.24 16.05 -0.88
C ASP A 55 -2.97 16.67 0.34
N GLN A 56 -4.24 16.31 0.57
CA GLN A 56 -5.07 16.83 1.66
C GLN A 56 -4.91 16.07 2.99
N MET A 57 -4.56 14.79 2.95
CA MET A 57 -4.48 13.94 4.14
C MET A 57 -3.21 14.20 4.96
N SER A 58 -3.32 14.11 6.28
CA SER A 58 -2.16 14.07 7.16
C SER A 58 -1.43 12.71 7.08
N VAL A 59 -0.21 12.67 7.60
CA VAL A 59 0.57 11.42 7.69
C VAL A 59 -0.19 10.34 8.47
N GLU A 60 -0.82 10.70 9.58
CA GLU A 60 -1.59 9.74 10.39
C GLU A 60 -2.82 9.21 9.65
N GLN A 61 -3.45 10.04 8.83
CA GLN A 61 -4.56 9.59 7.99
C GLN A 61 -4.12 8.62 6.88
N LEU A 62 -2.90 8.78 6.36
CA LEU A 62 -2.32 7.83 5.38
C LEU A 62 -1.99 6.47 5.99
N LYS A 63 -1.78 6.39 7.32
CA LYS A 63 -1.50 5.14 8.05
C LYS A 63 -2.75 4.33 8.39
N ILE A 64 -3.95 4.87 8.17
CA ILE A 64 -5.20 4.17 8.45
C ILE A 64 -5.24 2.85 7.68
N THR A 65 -5.61 1.79 8.38
CA THR A 65 -5.72 0.45 7.82
C THR A 65 -7.18 -0.01 7.75
N ASP A 66 -7.48 -0.87 6.79
CA ASP A 66 -8.73 -1.60 6.75
C ASP A 66 -8.77 -2.73 7.83
N ARG A 67 -9.85 -3.51 7.86
CA ARG A 67 -10.01 -4.62 8.83
C ARG A 67 -8.97 -5.74 8.68
N LEU A 68 -8.27 -5.84 7.56
CA LEU A 68 -7.20 -6.82 7.31
C LEU A 68 -5.81 -6.23 7.57
N GLY A 69 -5.74 -4.96 8.00
CA GLY A 69 -4.49 -4.25 8.23
C GLY A 69 -3.85 -3.68 6.96
N TYR A 70 -4.57 -3.64 5.83
CA TYR A 70 -4.06 -3.00 4.62
C TYR A 70 -4.15 -1.49 4.77
N THR A 71 -3.03 -0.79 4.58
CA THR A 71 -3.03 0.64 4.26
C THR A 71 -3.42 0.85 2.79
N ALA A 72 -3.75 2.06 2.41
CA ALA A 72 -3.97 2.38 1.00
C ALA A 72 -2.71 2.12 0.13
N LEU A 73 -1.49 2.27 0.69
CA LEU A 73 -0.25 1.85 0.03
C LEU A 73 -0.23 0.33 -0.20
N ALA A 74 -0.56 -0.47 0.82
CA ALA A 74 -0.62 -1.92 0.68
C ALA A 74 -1.67 -2.36 -0.37
N GLU A 75 -2.78 -1.65 -0.47
CA GLU A 75 -3.80 -1.88 -1.51
C GLU A 75 -3.26 -1.72 -2.93
N THR A 76 -2.26 -0.83 -3.16
CA THR A 76 -1.63 -0.68 -4.49
C THR A 76 -0.98 -1.94 -5.00
N THR A 77 -0.62 -2.87 -4.10
CA THR A 77 0.02 -4.14 -4.48
C THR A 77 -0.92 -5.08 -5.22
N LEU A 78 -2.23 -4.99 -4.99
CA LEU A 78 -3.25 -5.77 -5.70
C LEU A 78 -3.29 -5.42 -7.19
N ILE A 79 -3.21 -4.13 -7.50
CA ILE A 79 -3.29 -3.64 -8.87
C ILE A 79 -1.92 -3.45 -9.53
N GLY A 80 -0.84 -3.38 -8.73
CA GLY A 80 0.53 -3.14 -9.21
C GLY A 80 0.77 -1.70 -9.68
N ASN A 81 0.06 -0.72 -9.11
CA ASN A 81 0.15 0.67 -9.55
C ASN A 81 1.26 1.43 -8.81
N LYS A 82 2.45 1.42 -9.42
CA LYS A 82 3.64 2.10 -8.91
C LYS A 82 3.42 3.61 -8.70
N GLN A 83 2.75 4.29 -9.62
CA GLN A 83 2.57 5.75 -9.54
C GLN A 83 1.71 6.18 -8.33
N MET A 84 0.69 5.40 -7.98
CA MET A 84 -0.09 5.65 -6.76
C MET A 84 0.75 5.42 -5.50
N ALA A 85 1.58 4.39 -5.49
CA ALA A 85 2.49 4.13 -4.38
C ALA A 85 3.53 5.25 -4.24
N GLU A 86 4.14 5.69 -5.34
CA GLU A 86 5.08 6.82 -5.36
C GLU A 86 4.48 8.10 -4.78
N CYS A 87 3.22 8.38 -5.10
CA CYS A 87 2.50 9.53 -4.58
C CYS A 87 2.41 9.49 -3.03
N MET A 88 2.04 8.34 -2.46
CA MET A 88 1.94 8.16 -1.01
C MET A 88 3.32 8.12 -0.32
N LEU A 89 4.27 7.41 -0.90
CA LEU A 89 5.64 7.29 -0.37
C LEU A 89 6.39 8.62 -0.44
N GLY A 90 6.14 9.44 -1.47
CA GLY A 90 6.70 10.80 -1.57
C GLY A 90 6.24 11.71 -0.44
N LYS A 91 5.06 11.46 0.12
CA LYS A 91 4.57 12.19 1.29
C LYS A 91 5.09 11.62 2.60
N HIS A 92 5.17 10.29 2.72
CA HIS A 92 5.66 9.62 3.92
C HIS A 92 6.22 8.23 3.61
N MET A 93 7.54 8.11 3.65
CA MET A 93 8.24 6.89 3.26
C MET A 93 7.96 5.73 4.22
N ASP A 94 7.74 5.98 5.52
CA ASP A 94 7.53 4.91 6.51
C ASP A 94 6.27 4.08 6.27
N LEU A 95 5.35 4.54 5.40
CA LEU A 95 4.19 3.73 4.98
C LEU A 95 4.60 2.37 4.44
N ILE A 96 5.80 2.27 3.85
CA ILE A 96 6.32 1.03 3.26
C ILE A 96 6.61 -0.05 4.32
N SER A 97 6.79 0.36 5.58
CA SER A 97 7.10 -0.53 6.71
C SER A 97 5.86 -0.95 7.52
N ILE A 98 4.66 -0.46 7.15
CA ILE A 98 3.44 -0.85 7.84
C ILE A 98 2.99 -2.22 7.35
N THR A 99 2.86 -3.16 8.30
CA THR A 99 2.47 -4.54 8.02
C THR A 99 0.95 -4.74 8.11
N THR A 100 0.45 -5.72 7.39
CA THR A 100 -0.93 -6.24 7.57
C THR A 100 -1.10 -6.93 8.92
N LYS A 101 -2.33 -7.38 9.25
CA LYS A 101 -2.60 -8.19 10.44
C LYS A 101 -1.80 -9.50 10.49
N TRP A 102 -1.38 -10.02 9.35
CA TRP A 102 -0.52 -11.21 9.25
C TRP A 102 0.98 -10.87 9.33
N GLY A 103 1.34 -9.62 9.59
CA GLY A 103 2.71 -9.18 9.67
C GLY A 103 3.40 -9.04 8.31
N LEU A 104 2.65 -9.03 7.19
CA LEU A 104 3.21 -8.94 5.84
C LEU A 104 3.45 -7.49 5.43
N LEU A 105 4.65 -7.20 4.95
CA LEU A 105 5.02 -5.92 4.35
C LEU A 105 4.45 -5.76 2.92
N PRO A 106 4.26 -4.53 2.43
CA PRO A 106 3.82 -4.27 1.07
C PRO A 106 4.65 -4.97 -0.02
N VAL A 107 5.96 -5.07 0.16
CA VAL A 107 6.85 -5.78 -0.78
C VAL A 107 6.47 -7.26 -0.90
N VAL A 108 6.18 -7.93 0.22
CA VAL A 108 5.77 -9.34 0.24
C VAL A 108 4.40 -9.52 -0.40
N LEU A 109 3.46 -8.62 -0.12
CA LEU A 109 2.15 -8.62 -0.75
C LEU A 109 2.25 -8.48 -2.28
N ALA A 110 3.11 -7.58 -2.77
CA ALA A 110 3.31 -7.40 -4.20
C ALA A 110 3.82 -8.68 -4.88
N VAL A 111 4.70 -9.44 -4.21
CA VAL A 111 5.15 -10.76 -4.69
C VAL A 111 3.99 -11.76 -4.72
N PHE A 112 3.20 -11.86 -3.65
CA PHE A 112 2.03 -12.75 -3.61
C PHE A 112 1.00 -12.42 -4.70
N HIS A 113 0.81 -11.13 -4.99
CA HIS A 113 -0.06 -10.69 -6.08
C HIS A 113 0.59 -10.78 -7.47
N ARG A 114 1.81 -11.37 -7.57
CA ARG A 114 2.55 -11.54 -8.83
C ARG A 114 2.86 -10.22 -9.56
N LYS A 115 2.95 -9.12 -8.81
CA LYS A 115 3.29 -7.78 -9.32
C LYS A 115 4.81 -7.54 -9.22
N ILE A 116 5.55 -8.28 -9.98
CA ILE A 116 6.98 -8.48 -9.81
C ILE A 116 7.80 -7.20 -9.96
N GLU A 117 7.56 -6.43 -11.03
CA GLU A 117 8.26 -5.15 -11.24
C GLU A 117 7.94 -4.16 -10.10
N PHE A 118 6.71 -4.21 -9.62
CA PHE A 118 6.31 -3.39 -8.49
C PHE A 118 6.92 -3.89 -7.17
N ALA A 119 7.01 -5.20 -6.96
CA ALA A 119 7.71 -5.77 -5.81
C ALA A 119 9.20 -5.37 -5.79
N ARG A 120 9.86 -5.37 -6.97
CA ARG A 120 11.25 -4.91 -7.10
C ARG A 120 11.40 -3.44 -6.69
N TYR A 121 10.48 -2.59 -7.13
CA TYR A 121 10.45 -1.19 -6.73
C TYR A 121 10.28 -1.04 -5.20
N LEU A 122 9.29 -1.72 -4.61
CA LEU A 122 9.06 -1.66 -3.16
C LEU A 122 10.27 -2.20 -2.38
N TYR A 123 10.89 -3.29 -2.85
CA TYR A 123 12.08 -3.86 -2.21
C TYR A 123 13.23 -2.86 -2.11
N GLN A 124 13.49 -2.11 -3.18
CA GLN A 124 14.56 -1.10 -3.21
C GLN A 124 14.35 0.02 -2.17
N HIS A 125 13.10 0.26 -1.76
CA HIS A 125 12.72 1.32 -0.82
C HIS A 125 12.38 0.80 0.59
N THR A 126 12.22 -0.52 0.76
CA THR A 126 11.93 -1.12 2.08
C THR A 126 13.20 -1.14 2.92
N PRO A 127 13.21 -0.52 4.12
CA PRO A 127 14.36 -0.55 5.00
C PRO A 127 14.71 -1.98 5.42
N LEU A 128 16.00 -2.30 5.44
CA LEU A 128 16.49 -3.62 5.87
C LEU A 128 15.99 -4.00 7.28
N PRO A 129 15.98 -3.11 8.27
CA PRO A 129 15.43 -3.43 9.59
C PRO A 129 13.99 -3.95 9.52
N SER A 130 13.13 -3.36 8.67
CA SER A 130 11.72 -3.82 8.52
C SER A 130 11.62 -5.24 7.97
N LEU A 131 12.59 -5.69 7.15
CA LEU A 131 12.67 -7.07 6.66
C LEU A 131 13.17 -8.05 7.74
N GLN A 132 13.93 -7.56 8.72
CA GLN A 132 14.52 -8.34 9.81
C GLN A 132 13.62 -8.42 11.04
N GLU A 133 12.59 -7.59 11.14
CA GLU A 133 11.62 -7.66 12.24
C GLU A 133 10.96 -9.04 12.33
N LYS A 134 10.55 -9.41 13.54
CA LYS A 134 9.91 -10.71 13.84
C LYS A 134 10.78 -11.89 13.33
N ASP A 135 12.03 -11.92 13.75
CA ASP A 135 13.01 -12.96 13.38
C ASP A 135 13.21 -13.09 11.86
N GLY A 136 13.14 -11.97 11.14
CA GLY A 136 13.34 -11.95 9.70
C GLY A 136 12.17 -12.53 8.88
N TYR A 137 10.96 -12.58 9.44
CA TYR A 137 9.80 -13.21 8.81
C TYR A 137 9.57 -12.77 7.36
N ASN A 138 9.53 -11.45 7.11
CA ASN A 138 9.32 -10.92 5.76
C ASN A 138 10.51 -11.18 4.83
N GLY A 139 11.73 -11.04 5.34
CA GLY A 139 12.94 -11.34 4.59
C GLY A 139 13.03 -12.83 4.23
N GLY A 140 12.71 -13.72 5.17
CA GLY A 140 12.67 -15.16 4.94
C GLY A 140 11.65 -15.56 3.86
N ILE A 141 10.45 -14.99 3.89
CA ILE A 141 9.44 -15.22 2.84
C ILE A 141 9.98 -14.80 1.48
N LEU A 142 10.60 -13.63 1.36
CA LEU A 142 11.16 -13.15 0.09
C LEU A 142 12.27 -14.06 -0.42
N ILE A 143 13.14 -14.58 0.47
CA ILE A 143 14.19 -15.54 0.11
C ILE A 143 13.57 -16.84 -0.41
N ILE A 144 12.60 -17.42 0.31
CA ILE A 144 11.94 -18.67 -0.09
C ILE A 144 11.29 -18.48 -1.47
N ILE A 145 10.53 -17.41 -1.66
CA ILE A 145 9.85 -17.15 -2.93
C ILE A 145 10.86 -16.96 -4.06
N SER A 146 12.04 -16.36 -3.79
CA SER A 146 13.08 -16.13 -4.82
C SER A 146 13.72 -17.42 -5.37
N GLN A 147 13.57 -18.53 -4.67
CA GLN A 147 14.07 -19.83 -5.10
C GLN A 147 13.19 -20.52 -6.17
N TYR A 148 11.97 -20.04 -6.35
CA TYR A 148 11.09 -20.56 -7.39
C TYR A 148 11.38 -19.90 -8.75
N PRO A 149 11.23 -20.65 -9.89
CA PRO A 149 11.57 -20.13 -11.23
C PRO A 149 10.85 -18.86 -11.63
N PHE A 150 9.72 -18.57 -10.99
CA PHE A 150 8.93 -17.33 -11.20
C PHE A 150 9.49 -16.12 -10.46
N ALA A 151 10.45 -16.32 -9.59
CA ALA A 151 10.95 -15.35 -8.61
C ALA A 151 12.39 -14.88 -8.88
N VAL A 152 12.97 -15.16 -10.04
CA VAL A 152 14.31 -14.64 -10.49
C VAL A 152 14.37 -13.09 -10.52
N ILE A 153 13.66 -12.45 -9.67
CA ILE A 153 13.03 -11.16 -9.90
C ILE A 153 13.57 -10.08 -8.99
N ILE A 154 14.17 -10.44 -7.86
CA ILE A 154 14.76 -9.47 -6.96
C ILE A 154 16.28 -9.68 -6.93
N PRO A 155 17.07 -8.86 -7.64
CA PRO A 155 18.52 -8.91 -7.56
C PRO A 155 18.97 -8.67 -6.12
N ASN A 156 20.00 -9.40 -5.66
CA ASN A 156 20.62 -9.26 -4.33
C ASN A 156 19.84 -9.79 -3.10
N LEU A 157 18.75 -10.55 -3.26
CA LEU A 157 18.13 -11.26 -2.12
C LEU A 157 19.11 -12.18 -1.37
N ARG A 158 20.15 -12.68 -2.05
CA ARG A 158 21.26 -13.43 -1.40
C ARG A 158 21.97 -12.61 -0.32
N ARG A 159 21.96 -11.29 -0.39
CA ARG A 159 22.53 -10.41 0.63
C ARG A 159 21.74 -10.46 1.95
N ILE A 160 20.44 -10.68 1.88
CA ILE A 160 19.57 -10.82 3.07
C ILE A 160 19.83 -12.16 3.75
N TYR A 161 20.08 -13.23 2.99
CA TYR A 161 20.38 -14.55 3.54
C TYR A 161 21.57 -14.51 4.52
N PHE A 162 22.67 -13.82 4.17
CA PHE A 162 23.85 -13.68 5.03
C PHE A 162 23.64 -12.75 6.23
N LEU A 163 22.55 -11.99 6.29
CA LEU A 163 22.24 -11.05 7.37
C LEU A 163 21.17 -11.57 8.34
N ILE A 164 20.44 -12.63 7.95
CA ILE A 164 19.34 -13.22 8.75
C ILE A 164 19.76 -14.57 9.35
N VAL A 165 20.77 -15.23 8.78
CA VAL A 165 21.40 -16.46 9.31
C VAL A 165 22.67 -16.11 10.07
#